data_a7202c8135613005e29de1734aa256b4
#
_entry.id   a7202c8135613005e29de1734aa256b4
#
_cell.length_a   1.000
_cell.length_b   1.000
_cell.length_c   1.000
_cell.angle_alpha   90.00
_cell.angle_beta   90.00
_cell.angle_gamma   90.00
#
_symmetry.space_group_name_H-M   'P 1'
#
loop_
_entity.id
_entity.type
_entity.pdbx_description
1 polymer ?
#
loop_
_entity_poly.entity_id
_entity_poly.type
_entity_poly.pdbx_seq_one_letter_code
_entity_poly.pdbx_strand_id
1 'polypeptide(L)'
;MPLVFRSMLKDSTGLVPRVGNDAESLGVRVAEETGGAKDITVVDGLVCAGREGMSVSPSMLLLPPHRVPKRFDGRIPQQADSGVPTGKNKLVCWMFGESAFEDGPFAVGLMFMTQPPGPSEHGVVAPEGETTLVEYRRALASTQPDWKVVPWPWEDVS
;
A
#
# COMPACT_ATOMS: atom_id res chain seq x y z
N MET A 1 7.36 14.03 -2.19
CA MET A 1 6.42 12.97 -1.79
C MET A 1 7.20 11.79 -1.25
N PRO A 2 6.85 11.24 -0.11
CA PRO A 2 7.58 10.13 0.48
C PRO A 2 7.68 8.94 -0.48
N LEU A 3 8.85 8.30 -0.51
CA LEU A 3 9.03 7.06 -1.26
C LEU A 3 8.38 5.92 -0.49
N VAL A 4 7.39 5.31 -1.08
CA VAL A 4 6.63 4.21 -0.48
C VAL A 4 6.54 3.02 -1.43
N PHE A 5 6.40 1.83 -0.84
CA PHE A 5 6.26 0.57 -1.56
C PHE A 5 4.95 -0.12 -1.15
N ARG A 6 4.29 -0.72 -2.12
CA ARG A 6 3.09 -1.50 -1.90
C ARG A 6 3.02 -2.65 -2.90
N SER A 7 2.66 -3.82 -2.40
CA SER A 7 2.43 -5.00 -3.24
C SER A 7 0.98 -4.97 -3.74
N MET A 8 0.79 -4.94 -5.05
CA MET A 8 -0.53 -4.89 -5.68
C MET A 8 -0.55 -5.72 -6.96
N LEU A 9 -1.74 -6.15 -7.35
CA LEU A 9 -1.95 -6.78 -8.65
C LEU A 9 -1.92 -5.73 -9.75
N LYS A 10 -1.54 -6.12 -10.96
CA LYS A 10 -1.65 -5.29 -12.17
C LYS A 10 -3.11 -5.17 -12.58
N ASP A 11 -3.45 -4.05 -13.21
CA ASP A 11 -4.75 -3.90 -13.86
C ASP A 11 -4.82 -4.72 -15.17
N SER A 12 -5.91 -4.59 -15.91
CA SER A 12 -6.10 -5.32 -17.17
C SER A 12 -5.10 -4.94 -18.27
N THR A 13 -4.50 -3.76 -18.21
CA THR A 13 -3.47 -3.32 -19.16
C THR A 13 -2.08 -3.90 -18.83
N GLY A 14 -1.85 -4.30 -17.59
CA GLY A 14 -0.55 -4.74 -17.10
C GLY A 14 0.46 -3.61 -16.86
N LEU A 15 0.08 -2.35 -17.01
CA LEU A 15 0.99 -1.19 -16.95
C LEU A 15 0.90 -0.39 -15.66
N VAL A 16 -0.22 -0.50 -14.94
CA VAL A 16 -0.50 0.25 -13.72
C VAL A 16 -1.12 -0.68 -12.67
N PRO A 17 -1.10 -0.29 -11.37
CA PRO A 17 -1.73 -1.12 -10.35
C PRO A 17 -3.26 -1.14 -10.52
N ARG A 18 -3.86 -2.26 -10.15
CA ARG A 18 -5.32 -2.41 -10.14
C ARG A 18 -5.94 -1.49 -9.11
N VAL A 19 -6.96 -0.74 -9.48
CA VAL A 19 -7.79 0.03 -8.54
C VAL A 19 -8.87 -0.89 -7.97
N GLY A 20 -9.09 -0.84 -6.66
CA GLY A 20 -10.10 -1.67 -6.01
C GLY A 20 -10.20 -1.38 -4.52
N ASN A 21 -11.06 -2.12 -3.84
CA ASN A 21 -11.39 -1.93 -2.43
C ASN A 21 -10.83 -3.07 -1.56
N ASP A 22 -9.75 -3.68 -1.97
CA ASP A 22 -9.11 -4.79 -1.27
C ASP A 22 -7.63 -4.50 -1.00
N ALA A 23 -7.00 -5.41 -0.28
CA ALA A 23 -5.62 -5.24 0.17
C ALA A 23 -4.57 -5.46 -0.93
N GLU A 24 -4.96 -5.94 -2.10
CA GLU A 24 -4.07 -6.22 -3.24
C GLU A 24 -4.26 -5.20 -4.36
N SER A 25 -4.96 -4.10 -4.08
CA SER A 25 -5.30 -3.06 -5.03
C SER A 25 -4.91 -1.68 -4.50
N LEU A 26 -4.93 -0.71 -5.39
CA LEU A 26 -4.83 0.70 -5.03
C LEU A 26 -6.19 1.12 -4.45
N GLY A 27 -6.29 1.12 -3.12
CA GLY A 27 -7.53 1.38 -2.42
C GLY A 27 -7.50 0.92 -0.97
N VAL A 28 -8.64 0.96 -0.32
CA VAL A 28 -8.79 0.63 1.10
C VAL A 28 -9.96 -0.30 1.34
N ARG A 29 -9.84 -1.12 2.39
CA ARG A 29 -10.92 -1.92 2.93
C ARG A 29 -11.65 -1.12 4.00
N VAL A 30 -12.96 -1.37 4.12
CA VAL A 30 -13.78 -0.87 5.24
C VAL A 30 -14.53 -2.04 5.87
N ALA A 31 -14.77 -1.97 7.18
CA ALA A 31 -15.36 -3.08 7.94
C ALA A 31 -16.74 -3.49 7.44
N GLU A 32 -17.56 -2.55 6.98
CA GLU A 32 -18.90 -2.79 6.47
C GLU A 32 -18.92 -3.64 5.20
N GLU A 33 -17.86 -3.59 4.40
CA GLU A 33 -17.74 -4.36 3.14
C GLU A 33 -17.07 -5.72 3.34
N THR A 34 -16.22 -5.85 4.37
CA THR A 34 -15.41 -7.05 4.59
C THR A 34 -15.91 -7.94 5.72
N GLY A 35 -16.80 -7.43 6.58
CA GLY A 35 -17.24 -8.11 7.78
C GLY A 35 -16.28 -8.00 8.96
N GLY A 36 -15.31 -7.10 8.92
CA GLY A 36 -14.38 -6.88 10.05
C GLY A 36 -13.04 -6.26 9.70
N ALA A 37 -12.37 -6.74 8.65
CA ALA A 37 -11.09 -6.21 8.22
C ALA A 37 -11.24 -4.78 7.68
N LYS A 38 -10.40 -3.86 8.13
CA LYS A 38 -10.44 -2.47 7.68
C LYS A 38 -9.04 -1.86 7.62
N ASP A 39 -8.90 -0.91 6.71
CA ASP A 39 -7.74 -0.04 6.61
C ASP A 39 -8.04 1.36 7.15
N ILE A 40 -9.32 1.75 7.12
CA ILE A 40 -9.79 3.04 7.61
C ILE A 40 -11.19 2.90 8.22
N THR A 41 -11.46 3.69 9.26
CA THR A 41 -12.77 3.77 9.91
C THR A 41 -13.68 4.73 9.14
N VAL A 42 -14.90 4.30 8.89
CA VAL A 42 -15.94 5.11 8.23
C VAL A 42 -17.08 5.35 9.22
N VAL A 43 -17.48 6.61 9.38
CA VAL A 43 -18.62 7.01 10.20
C VAL A 43 -19.55 7.87 9.35
N ASP A 44 -20.79 7.42 9.17
CA ASP A 44 -21.80 8.12 8.33
C ASP A 44 -21.29 8.41 6.90
N GLY A 45 -20.55 7.47 6.31
CA GLY A 45 -19.99 7.61 4.97
C GLY A 45 -18.76 8.52 4.89
N LEU A 46 -18.29 9.06 6.02
CA LEU A 46 -17.15 9.97 6.11
C LEU A 46 -15.91 9.29 6.64
N VAL A 47 -14.77 9.72 6.15
CA VAL A 47 -13.44 9.38 6.65
C VAL A 47 -12.72 10.65 7.06
N CYS A 48 -11.80 10.54 8.02
CA CYS A 48 -11.10 11.70 8.57
C CYS A 48 -9.59 11.55 8.40
N ALA A 49 -8.89 12.70 8.42
CA ALA A 49 -7.44 12.70 8.56
C ALA A 49 -7.03 11.97 9.84
N GLY A 50 -5.91 11.25 9.78
CA GLY A 50 -5.42 10.48 10.90
C GLY A 50 -4.37 9.48 10.46
N ARG A 51 -4.12 8.47 11.30
CA ARG A 51 -3.12 7.45 11.01
C ARG A 51 -3.76 6.13 10.59
N GLU A 52 -4.89 6.22 9.89
CA GLU A 52 -5.53 5.11 9.21
C GLU A 52 -5.59 5.39 7.71
N GLY A 53 -5.50 4.36 6.89
CA GLY A 53 -5.58 4.49 5.44
C GLY A 53 -4.92 3.33 4.71
N MET A 54 -4.65 3.52 3.44
CA MET A 54 -4.00 2.52 2.60
C MET A 54 -2.58 2.24 3.09
N SER A 55 -2.29 0.99 3.44
CA SER A 55 -0.99 0.57 3.98
C SER A 55 0.12 0.65 2.94
N VAL A 56 1.26 1.19 3.35
CA VAL A 56 2.48 1.24 2.55
C VAL A 56 3.71 0.97 3.42
N SER A 57 4.81 0.60 2.80
CA SER A 57 6.08 0.28 3.48
C SER A 57 7.22 1.16 2.97
N PRO A 58 8.26 1.41 3.80
CA PRO A 58 9.44 2.17 3.37
C PRO A 58 10.38 1.37 2.47
N SER A 59 10.21 0.05 2.41
CA SER A 59 11.07 -0.85 1.64
C SER A 59 10.28 -2.11 1.25
N MET A 60 10.55 -2.66 0.07
CA MET A 60 9.98 -3.95 -0.31
C MET A 60 10.41 -5.09 0.61
N LEU A 61 11.56 -4.94 1.29
CA LEU A 61 12.07 -5.93 2.25
C LEU A 61 11.26 -5.98 3.55
N LEU A 62 10.46 -4.96 3.82
CA LEU A 62 9.59 -4.85 4.99
C LEU A 62 8.14 -5.18 4.69
N LEU A 63 7.83 -5.62 3.48
CA LEU A 63 6.48 -6.11 3.16
C LEU A 63 6.19 -7.39 3.94
N PRO A 64 4.98 -7.53 4.50
CA PRO A 64 4.63 -8.74 5.25
C PRO A 64 4.60 -9.97 4.33
N PRO A 65 4.83 -11.19 4.88
CA PRO A 65 4.94 -12.41 4.08
C PRO A 65 3.76 -12.68 3.15
N HIS A 66 2.54 -12.36 3.58
CA HIS A 66 1.34 -12.55 2.75
C HIS A 66 1.23 -11.55 1.58
N ARG A 67 2.14 -10.59 1.50
CA ARG A 67 2.27 -9.62 0.39
C ARG A 67 3.44 -9.95 -0.54
N VAL A 68 4.24 -10.94 -0.21
CA VAL A 68 5.36 -11.41 -1.02
C VAL A 68 4.95 -12.68 -1.74
N PRO A 69 5.16 -12.77 -3.07
CA PRO A 69 4.76 -13.96 -3.82
C PRO A 69 5.36 -15.25 -3.24
N LYS A 70 4.54 -16.28 -3.10
CA LYS A 70 4.97 -17.57 -2.52
C LYS A 70 6.05 -18.27 -3.34
N ARG A 71 6.24 -17.91 -4.63
CA ARG A 71 7.32 -18.45 -5.45
C ARG A 71 8.71 -18.10 -4.92
N PHE A 72 8.80 -17.10 -4.02
CA PHE A 72 10.06 -16.72 -3.39
C PHE A 72 10.40 -17.50 -2.13
N ASP A 73 9.56 -18.45 -1.73
CA ASP A 73 9.87 -19.31 -0.59
C ASP A 73 11.24 -19.99 -0.77
N GLY A 74 12.08 -19.92 0.26
CA GLY A 74 13.47 -20.41 0.23
C GLY A 74 14.44 -19.54 -0.56
N ARG A 75 14.00 -18.44 -1.16
CA ARG A 75 14.82 -17.53 -1.98
C ARG A 75 15.07 -16.19 -1.30
N ILE A 76 14.34 -15.87 -0.27
CA ILE A 76 14.45 -14.61 0.47
C ILE A 76 15.60 -14.73 1.47
N PRO A 77 16.53 -13.74 1.50
CA PRO A 77 17.49 -13.65 2.61
C PRO A 77 16.71 -13.60 3.92
N GLN A 78 17.05 -14.47 4.85
CA GLN A 78 16.35 -14.53 6.14
C GLN A 78 16.43 -13.20 6.88
N GLN A 79 15.37 -12.45 6.84
CA GLN A 79 15.08 -11.47 7.87
C GLN A 79 14.43 -12.27 9.01
N ALA A 80 14.99 -12.17 10.21
CA ALA A 80 14.68 -13.05 11.33
C ALA A 80 13.18 -13.17 11.69
N ASP A 81 12.33 -12.23 11.24
CA ASP A 81 10.91 -12.17 11.59
C ASP A 81 9.97 -12.17 10.38
N SER A 82 10.47 -12.35 9.15
CA SER A 82 9.63 -12.16 7.96
C SER A 82 8.72 -13.35 7.61
N GLY A 83 8.96 -14.53 8.18
CA GLY A 83 8.17 -15.71 7.87
C GLY A 83 8.28 -16.19 6.42
N VAL A 84 7.54 -17.24 6.08
CA VAL A 84 7.49 -17.78 4.72
C VAL A 84 6.55 -16.96 3.85
N PRO A 85 6.96 -16.57 2.63
CA PRO A 85 6.07 -15.88 1.70
C PRO A 85 4.84 -16.73 1.38
N THR A 86 3.66 -16.13 1.49
CA THR A 86 2.38 -16.78 1.23
C THR A 86 1.50 -15.99 0.26
N GLY A 87 2.01 -14.90 -0.30
CA GLY A 87 1.27 -14.05 -1.23
C GLY A 87 1.05 -14.68 -2.59
N LYS A 88 0.08 -14.18 -3.33
CA LYS A 88 -0.20 -14.63 -4.70
C LYS A 88 1.02 -14.39 -5.59
N ASN A 89 1.29 -15.32 -6.51
CA ASN A 89 2.42 -15.19 -7.44
C ASN A 89 2.26 -14.05 -8.44
N LYS A 90 1.05 -13.52 -8.64
CA LYS A 90 0.78 -12.38 -9.53
C LYS A 90 1.03 -11.03 -8.89
N LEU A 91 1.32 -10.97 -7.59
CA LEU A 91 1.63 -9.71 -6.91
C LEU A 91 2.89 -9.08 -7.49
N VAL A 92 2.85 -7.78 -7.67
CA VAL A 92 3.95 -6.95 -8.16
C VAL A 92 4.28 -5.92 -7.08
N CYS A 93 5.56 -5.63 -6.88
CA CYS A 93 5.96 -4.54 -6.02
C CYS A 93 5.92 -3.23 -6.80
N TRP A 94 5.21 -2.25 -6.27
CA TRP A 94 5.08 -0.92 -6.84
C TRP A 94 5.70 0.12 -5.93
N MET A 95 6.24 1.18 -6.50
CA MET A 95 6.76 2.32 -5.73
C MET A 95 6.11 3.63 -6.19
N PHE A 96 6.05 4.57 -5.27
CA PHE A 96 5.56 5.94 -5.49
C PHE A 96 6.40 6.90 -4.68
N GLY A 97 6.71 8.06 -5.26
CA GLY A 97 7.45 9.11 -4.55
C GLY A 97 8.97 8.92 -4.59
N GLU A 98 9.68 9.80 -3.89
CA GLU A 98 11.14 9.88 -3.96
C GLU A 98 11.82 10.48 -2.71
N SER A 99 11.05 10.99 -1.76
CA SER A 99 11.59 11.66 -0.57
C SER A 99 11.57 10.77 0.67
N ALA A 100 12.03 11.28 1.79
CA ALA A 100 12.11 10.53 3.05
C ALA A 100 10.75 10.01 3.52
N PHE A 101 10.75 8.88 4.21
CA PHE A 101 9.55 8.22 4.77
C PHE A 101 9.14 8.94 6.06
N GLU A 102 8.56 10.10 5.90
CA GLU A 102 8.14 11.01 6.97
C GLU A 102 6.75 11.57 6.68
N ASP A 103 5.99 11.91 7.74
CA ASP A 103 4.68 12.51 7.63
C ASP A 103 4.71 13.74 6.70
N GLY A 104 3.78 13.83 5.78
CA GLY A 104 3.70 14.94 4.85
C GLY A 104 2.71 14.72 3.71
N PRO A 105 2.56 15.73 2.83
CA PRO A 105 1.69 15.60 1.66
C PRO A 105 2.09 14.43 0.77
N PHE A 106 1.10 13.71 0.25
CA PHE A 106 1.33 12.56 -0.63
C PHE A 106 0.88 12.85 -2.08
N ALA A 107 -0.35 13.28 -2.24
CA ALA A 107 -0.95 13.67 -3.51
C ALA A 107 -2.16 14.56 -3.19
N VAL A 108 -2.84 15.07 -4.21
CA VAL A 108 -4.03 15.91 -4.00
C VAL A 108 -5.07 15.15 -3.16
N GLY A 109 -5.46 15.74 -2.05
CA GLY A 109 -6.42 15.16 -1.11
C GLY A 109 -5.87 14.07 -0.19
N LEU A 110 -4.58 13.77 -0.28
CA LEU A 110 -3.94 12.67 0.44
C LEU A 110 -2.75 13.13 1.27
N MET A 111 -2.58 12.48 2.42
CA MET A 111 -1.52 12.72 3.38
C MET A 111 -0.82 11.41 3.70
N PHE A 112 0.50 11.41 3.71
CA PHE A 112 1.27 10.26 4.21
C PHE A 112 1.50 10.41 5.71
N MET A 113 1.24 9.34 6.47
CA MET A 113 1.42 9.30 7.91
C MET A 113 2.15 8.01 8.29
N THR A 114 3.21 8.15 9.09
CA THR A 114 3.87 6.99 9.70
C THR A 114 2.93 6.33 10.72
N GLN A 115 2.99 5.01 10.86
CA GLN A 115 2.14 4.24 11.76
C GLN A 115 2.98 3.14 12.45
N PRO A 116 3.30 3.27 13.74
CA PRO A 116 2.99 4.37 14.67
C PRO A 116 3.73 5.68 14.33
N PRO A 117 3.40 6.80 15.02
CA PRO A 117 4.07 8.09 14.81
C PRO A 117 5.58 8.03 15.01
N GLY A 118 6.31 8.84 14.22
CA GLY A 118 7.76 8.92 14.28
C GLY A 118 8.45 7.94 13.36
N PRO A 119 9.74 7.65 13.52
CA PRO A 119 10.44 6.65 12.73
C PRO A 119 9.72 5.31 12.81
N SER A 120 9.31 4.77 11.66
CA SER A 120 8.47 3.58 11.60
C SER A 120 8.81 2.74 10.36
N GLU A 121 8.53 1.44 10.44
CA GLU A 121 8.65 0.49 9.34
C GLU A 121 7.34 0.32 8.56
N HIS A 122 6.32 1.11 8.89
CA HIS A 122 5.01 1.07 8.27
C HIS A 122 4.40 2.47 8.22
N GLY A 123 3.60 2.71 7.20
CA GLY A 123 2.85 3.95 7.06
C GLY A 123 1.53 3.74 6.34
N VAL A 124 0.76 4.81 6.29
CA VAL A 124 -0.53 4.83 5.58
C VAL A 124 -0.65 6.07 4.73
N VAL A 125 -1.39 5.93 3.63
CA VAL A 125 -1.85 7.07 2.83
C VAL A 125 -3.27 7.36 3.27
N ALA A 126 -3.44 8.45 4.01
CA ALA A 126 -4.68 8.87 4.64
C ALA A 126 -5.34 10.02 3.86
N PRO A 127 -6.63 10.29 4.10
CA PRO A 127 -7.22 11.55 3.62
C PRO A 127 -6.56 12.75 4.33
N GLU A 128 -6.39 13.86 3.63
CA GLU A 128 -5.79 15.06 4.22
C GLU A 128 -6.71 15.79 5.20
N GLY A 129 -8.03 15.51 5.14
CA GLY A 129 -9.05 16.06 6.01
C GLY A 129 -10.31 15.22 5.95
N GLU A 130 -11.37 15.66 6.63
CA GLU A 130 -12.66 14.96 6.55
C GLU A 130 -13.21 15.01 5.12
N THR A 131 -13.57 13.85 4.60
CA THR A 131 -14.15 13.70 3.26
C THR A 131 -15.01 12.45 3.19
N THR A 132 -15.72 12.24 2.11
CA THR A 132 -16.47 11.00 1.92
C THR A 132 -15.52 9.85 1.55
N LEU A 133 -15.92 8.62 1.87
CA LEU A 133 -15.19 7.42 1.46
C LEU A 133 -15.01 7.39 -0.07
N VAL A 134 -16.05 7.79 -0.82
CA VAL A 134 -16.02 7.83 -2.29
C VAL A 134 -14.94 8.80 -2.78
N GLU A 135 -14.85 10.00 -2.23
CA GLU A 135 -13.85 11.00 -2.60
C GLU A 135 -12.43 10.55 -2.21
N TYR A 136 -12.27 9.93 -1.04
CA TYR A 136 -10.99 9.38 -0.61
C TYR A 136 -10.51 8.26 -1.57
N ARG A 137 -11.39 7.33 -1.90
CA ARG A 137 -11.08 6.26 -2.86
C ARG A 137 -10.75 6.80 -4.24
N ARG A 138 -11.45 7.86 -4.67
CA ARG A 138 -11.16 8.54 -5.93
C ARG A 138 -9.79 9.20 -5.91
N ALA A 139 -9.41 9.84 -4.80
CA ALA A 139 -8.08 10.44 -4.63
C ALA A 139 -6.97 9.38 -4.73
N LEU A 140 -7.14 8.22 -4.06
CA LEU A 140 -6.20 7.10 -4.18
C LEU A 140 -6.09 6.61 -5.63
N ALA A 141 -7.22 6.41 -6.30
CA ALA A 141 -7.26 5.95 -7.69
C ALA A 141 -6.58 6.94 -8.65
N SER A 142 -6.64 8.23 -8.36
CA SER A 142 -6.02 9.27 -9.19
C SER A 142 -4.50 9.18 -9.23
N THR A 143 -3.88 8.49 -8.26
CA THR A 143 -2.42 8.29 -8.24
C THR A 143 -1.97 7.16 -9.14
N GLN A 144 -2.90 6.38 -9.70
CA GLN A 144 -2.62 5.15 -10.47
C GLN A 144 -1.47 5.29 -11.49
N PRO A 145 -1.44 6.32 -12.36
CA PRO A 145 -0.39 6.41 -13.39
C PRO A 145 0.99 6.75 -12.84
N ASP A 146 1.10 7.17 -11.60
CA ASP A 146 2.36 7.59 -10.98
C ASP A 146 3.07 6.46 -10.23
N TRP A 147 2.42 5.32 -10.07
CA TRP A 147 3.04 4.13 -9.48
C TRP A 147 3.90 3.42 -10.51
N LYS A 148 5.11 3.03 -10.12
CA LYS A 148 6.07 2.35 -10.98
C LYS A 148 6.36 0.96 -10.46
N VAL A 149 6.49 -0.01 -11.38
CA VAL A 149 6.90 -1.37 -11.04
C VAL A 149 8.34 -1.37 -10.58
N VAL A 150 8.62 -2.05 -9.46
CA VAL A 150 9.95 -2.33 -8.98
C VAL A 150 10.18 -3.83 -9.07
N PRO A 151 11.26 -4.30 -9.69
CA PRO A 151 11.56 -5.72 -9.68
C PRO A 151 11.77 -6.22 -8.25
N TRP A 152 11.24 -7.40 -7.94
CA TRP A 152 11.54 -8.04 -6.68
C TRP A 152 13.05 -8.31 -6.60
N PRO A 153 13.70 -8.02 -5.44
CA PRO A 153 15.17 -8.15 -5.35
C PRO A 153 15.66 -9.60 -5.47
N TRP A 154 14.74 -10.56 -5.42
CA TRP A 154 15.06 -11.99 -5.53
C TRP A 154 14.78 -12.56 -6.94
N GLU A 155 14.32 -11.74 -7.86
CA GLU A 155 14.09 -12.16 -9.24
C GLU A 155 15.39 -12.04 -10.04
N ASP A 156 15.69 -13.08 -10.81
CA ASP A 156 16.73 -13.02 -11.82
C ASP A 156 16.26 -12.08 -12.93
N VAL A 157 16.90 -10.92 -12.98
CA VAL A 157 16.70 -9.95 -14.07
C VAL A 157 17.73 -10.26 -15.13
N SER A 158 17.59 -11.40 -15.80
CA SER A 158 18.45 -11.72 -16.94
C SER A 158 17.84 -11.22 -18.24
#